data_c1222fa2e01888024370405586ff05b0
#
_entry.id   c1222fa2e01888024370405586ff05b0
#
_cell.length_a   1.000
_cell.length_b   1.000
_cell.length_c   1.000
_cell.angle_alpha   90.00
_cell.angle_beta   90.00
_cell.angle_gamma   90.00
#
_symmetry.space_group_name_H-M   'P 1'
#
loop_
_entity.id
_entity.type
_entity.pdbx_description
1 polymer ?
#
loop_
_entity_poly.entity_id
_entity_poly.type
_entity_poly.pdbx_seq_one_letter_code
_entity_poly.pdbx_strand_id
1 'polypeptide(L)'
;MNQDNFKVSVAICTFNGAAFVEAQLESILAQSRSPDEIILCDDGSTDGTIDVVKKISDKYPDKIKIFQNERRLGSCRNFERAISLVTGDLIFLSDFDDVWFPEKVATMIRVFAEDPGFVMAYSDAVITDVELRPTGTVFNRRKDTDLRKTPSLQQLSRGVAFNGPMMAFHSRLKPFVIPFSPLSLQWTHDHWIGYIAYAVGKIGVIERPLVYYRRHGKNEGGDAEFDGGLLYQWRVVKKKYQGSEEYGERRRGWEDMVTRLHEIRNGGLPLSNPAKLDKLLQVSELCLQFAKARQMHKTRGRLARAPSALRLLFAGDYHRYARGVKSFVQDLLIP
;
A
#
# COMPACT_ATOMS: atom_id res chain seq x y z
N MET A 1 14.88 -16.57 -17.09
CA MET A 1 13.88 -16.34 -18.15
C MET A 1 14.28 -15.11 -18.94
N ASN A 2 14.00 -15.08 -20.25
CA ASN A 2 14.33 -13.89 -21.04
C ASN A 2 13.46 -12.72 -20.57
N GLN A 3 14.06 -11.55 -20.34
CA GLN A 3 13.37 -10.34 -19.80
C GLN A 3 12.21 -9.87 -20.72
N ASP A 4 12.27 -10.18 -22.00
CA ASP A 4 11.29 -9.79 -23.02
C ASP A 4 10.00 -10.63 -23.01
N ASN A 5 9.94 -11.69 -22.20
CA ASN A 5 8.81 -12.64 -22.21
C ASN A 5 7.65 -12.26 -21.29
N PHE A 6 7.77 -11.21 -20.45
CA PHE A 6 6.69 -10.79 -19.58
C PHE A 6 5.78 -9.77 -20.27
N LYS A 7 4.49 -10.05 -20.32
CA LYS A 7 3.47 -9.06 -20.62
C LYS A 7 3.26 -8.14 -19.42
N VAL A 8 3.39 -6.83 -19.64
CA VAL A 8 3.35 -5.81 -18.57
C VAL A 8 2.05 -5.02 -18.63
N SER A 9 1.31 -5.01 -17.53
CA SER A 9 0.14 -4.16 -17.34
C SER A 9 0.42 -3.07 -16.31
N VAL A 10 -0.11 -1.88 -16.56
CA VAL A 10 -0.18 -0.81 -15.56
C VAL A 10 -1.63 -0.63 -15.14
N ALA A 11 -1.90 -0.72 -13.86
CA ALA A 11 -3.17 -0.37 -13.22
C ALA A 11 -3.03 1.04 -12.62
N ILE A 12 -3.67 2.01 -13.24
CA ILE A 12 -3.69 3.40 -12.78
C ILE A 12 -5.10 3.80 -12.32
N CYS A 13 -5.20 4.45 -11.17
CA CYS A 13 -6.46 4.93 -10.61
C CYS A 13 -6.47 6.46 -10.55
N THR A 14 -7.61 7.07 -10.92
CA THR A 14 -7.76 8.53 -10.92
C THR A 14 -9.00 8.96 -10.14
N PHE A 15 -8.90 10.12 -9.50
CA PHE A 15 -10.01 10.89 -8.95
C PHE A 15 -9.61 12.37 -8.83
N ASN A 16 -10.24 13.24 -9.64
CA ASN A 16 -9.95 14.68 -9.69
C ASN A 16 -8.44 14.97 -9.83
N GLY A 17 -7.83 14.37 -10.85
CA GLY A 17 -6.40 14.40 -11.12
C GLY A 17 -5.99 15.17 -12.37
N ALA A 18 -6.85 16.05 -12.94
CA ALA A 18 -6.61 16.75 -14.21
C ALA A 18 -5.26 17.49 -14.26
N ALA A 19 -4.79 17.99 -13.09
CA ALA A 19 -3.53 18.74 -13.02
C ALA A 19 -2.27 17.85 -13.13
N PHE A 20 -2.38 16.53 -12.95
CA PHE A 20 -1.20 15.65 -12.79
C PHE A 20 -1.21 14.46 -13.73
N VAL A 21 -2.39 13.95 -14.12
CA VAL A 21 -2.54 12.67 -14.84
C VAL A 21 -1.82 12.66 -16.20
N GLU A 22 -1.68 13.80 -16.87
CA GLU A 22 -0.96 13.91 -18.14
C GLU A 22 0.52 13.55 -17.96
N ALA A 23 1.22 14.21 -17.02
CA ALA A 23 2.62 13.95 -16.74
C ALA A 23 2.87 12.49 -16.33
N GLN A 24 1.96 11.91 -15.55
CA GLN A 24 2.06 10.51 -15.14
C GLN A 24 1.90 9.57 -16.33
N LEU A 25 0.88 9.73 -17.15
CA LEU A 25 0.67 8.90 -18.34
C LEU A 25 1.82 9.01 -19.34
N GLU A 26 2.34 10.21 -19.57
CA GLU A 26 3.50 10.43 -20.43
C GLU A 26 4.74 9.70 -19.89
N SER A 27 4.99 9.74 -18.58
CA SER A 27 6.11 9.02 -17.97
C SER A 27 5.99 7.49 -18.08
N ILE A 28 4.76 6.96 -18.05
CA ILE A 28 4.49 5.53 -18.26
C ILE A 28 4.69 5.15 -19.73
N LEU A 29 4.26 5.98 -20.65
CA LEU A 29 4.39 5.74 -22.09
C LEU A 29 5.86 5.86 -22.58
N ALA A 30 6.64 6.72 -21.92
CA ALA A 30 8.06 6.98 -22.23
C ALA A 30 9.02 5.96 -21.56
N GLN A 31 8.54 4.86 -20.97
CA GLN A 31 9.39 3.86 -20.36
C GLN A 31 10.32 3.20 -21.39
N SER A 32 11.59 2.93 -21.03
CA SER A 32 12.56 2.22 -21.87
C SER A 32 12.10 0.82 -22.27
N ARG A 33 11.30 0.15 -21.41
CA ARG A 33 10.45 -0.99 -21.72
C ARG A 33 9.00 -0.53 -21.56
N SER A 34 8.38 -0.15 -22.68
CA SER A 34 6.99 0.31 -22.67
C SER A 34 6.03 -0.77 -22.17
N PRO A 35 5.05 -0.49 -21.31
CA PRO A 35 4.04 -1.47 -20.92
C PRO A 35 3.21 -1.90 -22.12
N ASP A 36 2.65 -3.11 -22.04
CA ASP A 36 1.84 -3.69 -23.11
C ASP A 36 0.37 -3.22 -23.02
N GLU A 37 -0.10 -2.90 -21.81
CA GLU A 37 -1.41 -2.29 -21.60
C GLU A 37 -1.41 -1.35 -20.39
N ILE A 38 -2.30 -0.36 -20.42
CA ILE A 38 -2.58 0.57 -19.33
C ILE A 38 -4.08 0.53 -19.08
N ILE A 39 -4.50 0.07 -17.90
CA ILE A 39 -5.88 0.08 -17.45
C ILE A 39 -6.07 1.27 -16.52
N LEU A 40 -6.82 2.26 -16.96
CA LEU A 40 -7.15 3.44 -16.18
C LEU A 40 -8.57 3.31 -15.64
N CYS A 41 -8.71 3.30 -14.31
CA CYS A 41 -9.99 3.32 -13.62
C CYS A 41 -10.21 4.69 -12.96
N ASP A 42 -11.23 5.41 -13.40
CA ASP A 42 -11.62 6.72 -12.88
C ASP A 42 -12.76 6.59 -11.87
N ASP A 43 -12.59 7.19 -10.70
CA ASP A 43 -13.54 7.08 -9.58
C ASP A 43 -14.58 8.21 -9.55
N GLY A 44 -15.04 8.64 -10.75
CA GLY A 44 -16.07 9.67 -10.90
C GLY A 44 -15.51 11.08 -10.83
N SER A 45 -14.41 11.36 -11.53
CA SER A 45 -13.82 12.71 -11.62
C SER A 45 -14.77 13.72 -12.27
N THR A 46 -14.72 14.96 -11.77
CA THR A 46 -15.55 16.09 -12.23
C THR A 46 -14.73 17.31 -12.66
N ASP A 47 -13.38 17.21 -12.65
CA ASP A 47 -12.45 18.31 -12.87
C ASP A 47 -11.81 18.33 -14.28
N GLY A 48 -12.32 17.52 -15.21
CA GLY A 48 -11.74 17.40 -16.57
C GLY A 48 -10.66 16.31 -16.68
N THR A 49 -10.40 15.50 -15.65
CA THR A 49 -9.44 14.37 -15.69
C THR A 49 -9.68 13.48 -16.91
N ILE A 50 -10.93 13.11 -17.18
CA ILE A 50 -11.27 12.20 -18.27
C ILE A 50 -11.01 12.82 -19.65
N ASP A 51 -11.20 14.12 -19.81
CA ASP A 51 -10.92 14.79 -21.09
C ASP A 51 -9.41 14.80 -21.39
N VAL A 52 -8.58 15.01 -20.36
CA VAL A 52 -7.12 14.90 -20.49
C VAL A 52 -6.71 13.46 -20.86
N VAL A 53 -7.24 12.47 -20.16
CA VAL A 53 -6.92 11.06 -20.41
C VAL A 53 -7.36 10.61 -21.79
N LYS A 54 -8.53 10.99 -22.26
CA LYS A 54 -9.04 10.69 -23.61
C LYS A 54 -8.13 11.24 -24.70
N LYS A 55 -7.70 12.50 -24.61
CA LYS A 55 -6.75 13.09 -25.57
C LYS A 55 -5.45 12.30 -25.72
N ILE A 56 -4.99 11.69 -24.65
CA ILE A 56 -3.80 10.83 -24.67
C ILE A 56 -4.16 9.47 -25.23
N SER A 57 -5.25 8.84 -24.79
CA SER A 57 -5.65 7.51 -25.21
C SER A 57 -5.97 7.43 -26.70
N ASP A 58 -6.50 8.51 -27.31
CA ASP A 58 -6.76 8.60 -28.75
C ASP A 58 -5.47 8.45 -29.59
N LYS A 59 -4.31 8.77 -29.02
CA LYS A 59 -3.00 8.55 -29.64
C LYS A 59 -2.48 7.10 -29.44
N TYR A 60 -3.05 6.36 -28.47
CA TYR A 60 -2.63 5.00 -28.08
C TYR A 60 -3.82 4.06 -27.86
N PRO A 61 -4.73 3.90 -28.85
CA PRO A 61 -6.03 3.23 -28.67
C PRO A 61 -5.90 1.77 -28.25
N ASP A 62 -4.86 1.08 -28.71
CA ASP A 62 -4.62 -0.33 -28.40
C ASP A 62 -3.93 -0.54 -27.02
N LYS A 63 -3.42 0.54 -26.43
CA LYS A 63 -2.61 0.47 -25.20
C LYS A 63 -3.36 0.96 -23.97
N ILE A 64 -4.15 2.02 -24.07
CA ILE A 64 -4.85 2.64 -22.93
C ILE A 64 -6.33 2.31 -23.00
N LYS A 65 -6.83 1.66 -21.94
CA LYS A 65 -8.26 1.39 -21.77
C LYS A 65 -8.79 2.15 -20.57
N ILE A 66 -9.87 2.90 -20.76
CA ILE A 66 -10.45 3.77 -19.74
C ILE A 66 -11.75 3.15 -19.24
N PHE A 67 -11.87 3.06 -17.91
CA PHE A 67 -13.06 2.58 -17.21
C PHE A 67 -13.49 3.62 -16.19
N GLN A 68 -14.70 4.13 -16.32
CA GLN A 68 -15.29 5.05 -15.34
C GLN A 68 -16.19 4.29 -14.38
N ASN A 69 -16.14 4.63 -13.10
CA ASN A 69 -17.06 4.11 -12.10
C ASN A 69 -18.39 4.87 -12.16
N GLU A 70 -19.50 4.16 -12.10
CA GLU A 70 -20.84 4.77 -12.03
C GLU A 70 -21.07 5.55 -10.74
N ARG A 71 -20.35 5.16 -9.69
CA ARG A 71 -20.32 5.82 -8.37
C ARG A 71 -18.93 5.77 -7.80
N ARG A 72 -18.63 6.68 -6.91
CA ARG A 72 -17.35 6.69 -6.18
C ARG A 72 -17.18 5.43 -5.35
N LEU A 73 -16.11 4.68 -5.60
CA LEU A 73 -15.76 3.44 -4.90
C LEU A 73 -14.73 3.66 -3.78
N GLY A 74 -13.94 4.72 -3.87
CA GLY A 74 -12.74 4.96 -3.08
C GLY A 74 -11.51 4.25 -3.67
N SER A 75 -10.33 4.77 -3.33
CA SER A 75 -9.03 4.35 -3.91
C SER A 75 -8.86 2.83 -3.90
N CYS A 76 -9.05 2.17 -2.77
CA CYS A 76 -8.83 0.74 -2.64
C CYS A 76 -9.72 -0.10 -3.58
N ARG A 77 -11.01 0.18 -3.66
CA ARG A 77 -11.93 -0.57 -4.55
C ARG A 77 -11.72 -0.22 -6.01
N ASN A 78 -11.26 1.00 -6.28
CA ASN A 78 -10.89 1.41 -7.62
C ASN A 78 -9.65 0.65 -8.10
N PHE A 79 -8.62 0.49 -7.24
CA PHE A 79 -7.48 -0.39 -7.53
C PHE A 79 -7.87 -1.86 -7.67
N GLU A 80 -8.77 -2.38 -6.83
CA GLU A 80 -9.28 -3.75 -6.98
C GLU A 80 -9.89 -3.96 -8.37
N ARG A 81 -10.73 -3.01 -8.83
CA ARG A 81 -11.32 -3.01 -10.17
C ARG A 81 -10.23 -3.00 -11.23
N ALA A 82 -9.28 -2.06 -11.16
CA ALA A 82 -8.20 -1.96 -12.13
C ALA A 82 -7.36 -3.24 -12.20
N ILE A 83 -6.98 -3.81 -11.05
CA ILE A 83 -6.22 -5.07 -10.96
C ILE A 83 -7.04 -6.25 -11.52
N SER A 84 -8.36 -6.27 -11.37
CA SER A 84 -9.19 -7.33 -11.93
C SER A 84 -9.19 -7.33 -13.46
N LEU A 85 -9.10 -6.15 -14.07
CA LEU A 85 -9.17 -5.92 -15.52
C LEU A 85 -7.85 -6.14 -16.27
N VAL A 86 -6.69 -6.03 -15.60
CA VAL A 86 -5.38 -6.22 -16.24
C VAL A 86 -5.15 -7.70 -16.64
N THR A 87 -4.44 -7.89 -17.75
CA THR A 87 -4.21 -9.21 -18.37
C THR A 87 -2.74 -9.63 -18.45
N GLY A 88 -1.81 -8.74 -18.04
CA GLY A 88 -0.38 -9.01 -18.10
C GLY A 88 0.14 -9.93 -17.02
N ASP A 89 1.35 -10.44 -17.23
CA ASP A 89 2.07 -11.28 -16.28
C ASP A 89 2.57 -10.49 -15.07
N LEU A 90 3.00 -9.24 -15.32
CA LEU A 90 3.46 -8.31 -14.30
C LEU A 90 2.53 -7.11 -14.25
N ILE A 91 2.08 -6.77 -13.05
CA ILE A 91 1.13 -5.71 -12.77
C ILE A 91 1.83 -4.61 -11.97
N PHE A 92 1.89 -3.42 -12.55
CA PHE A 92 2.43 -2.21 -11.93
C PHE A 92 1.27 -1.37 -11.40
N LEU A 93 1.37 -0.91 -10.16
CA LEU A 93 0.42 0.06 -9.62
C LEU A 93 0.91 1.48 -9.87
N SER A 94 -0.04 2.37 -10.14
CA SER A 94 0.25 3.79 -10.38
C SER A 94 -0.83 4.67 -9.78
N ASP A 95 -0.42 5.62 -8.96
CA ASP A 95 -1.24 6.79 -8.64
C ASP A 95 -1.16 7.78 -9.82
N PHE A 96 -2.12 8.69 -9.93
CA PHE A 96 -2.23 9.62 -11.06
C PHE A 96 -1.36 10.88 -10.91
N ASP A 97 -0.77 11.09 -9.75
CA ASP A 97 -0.10 12.33 -9.32
C ASP A 97 1.43 12.22 -9.21
N ASP A 98 1.99 11.04 -9.50
CA ASP A 98 3.43 10.77 -9.49
C ASP A 98 4.06 10.94 -10.90
N VAL A 99 5.37 10.64 -11.01
CA VAL A 99 6.09 10.52 -12.29
C VAL A 99 7.12 9.40 -12.18
N TRP A 100 7.16 8.50 -13.17
CA TRP A 100 8.08 7.37 -13.17
C TRP A 100 9.44 7.72 -13.81
N PHE A 101 10.54 7.16 -13.26
CA PHE A 101 11.82 7.16 -13.95
C PHE A 101 11.76 6.30 -15.21
N PRO A 102 12.48 6.66 -16.30
CA PRO A 102 12.38 5.96 -17.59
C PRO A 102 12.71 4.47 -17.54
N GLU A 103 13.53 4.03 -16.61
CA GLU A 103 13.97 2.64 -16.48
C GLU A 103 13.17 1.81 -15.45
N LYS A 104 12.07 2.32 -14.90
CA LYS A 104 11.34 1.64 -13.84
C LYS A 104 10.86 0.27 -14.27
N VAL A 105 10.15 0.18 -15.39
CA VAL A 105 9.58 -1.08 -15.88
C VAL A 105 10.69 -2.09 -16.16
N ALA A 106 11.71 -1.72 -16.93
CA ALA A 106 12.83 -2.58 -17.25
C ALA A 106 13.59 -3.07 -16.00
N THR A 107 13.73 -2.20 -14.98
CA THR A 107 14.42 -2.56 -13.74
C THR A 107 13.63 -3.56 -12.90
N MET A 108 12.31 -3.38 -12.79
CA MET A 108 11.47 -4.28 -12.01
C MET A 108 11.29 -5.65 -12.70
N ILE A 109 11.22 -5.71 -14.04
CA ILE A 109 11.18 -6.97 -14.79
C ILE A 109 12.39 -7.84 -14.47
N ARG A 110 13.59 -7.26 -14.34
CA ARG A 110 14.82 -8.01 -14.04
C ARG A 110 14.69 -8.81 -12.73
N VAL A 111 14.05 -8.24 -11.70
CA VAL A 111 13.83 -8.96 -10.44
C VAL A 111 13.05 -10.26 -10.67
N PHE A 112 11.98 -10.22 -11.47
CA PHE A 112 11.18 -11.42 -11.75
C PHE A 112 11.90 -12.42 -12.66
N ALA A 113 12.79 -11.93 -13.53
CA ALA A 113 13.59 -12.79 -14.42
C ALA A 113 14.72 -13.52 -13.68
N GLU A 114 15.25 -12.93 -12.60
CA GLU A 114 16.33 -13.51 -11.77
C GLU A 114 15.89 -14.77 -11.01
N ASP A 115 14.68 -14.74 -10.43
CA ASP A 115 14.18 -15.86 -9.62
C ASP A 115 12.65 -15.97 -9.76
N PRO A 116 12.13 -17.11 -10.22
CA PRO A 116 10.68 -17.35 -10.32
C PRO A 116 9.97 -17.34 -8.96
N GLY A 117 10.68 -17.39 -7.86
CA GLY A 117 10.13 -17.24 -6.51
C GLY A 117 9.69 -15.81 -6.17
N PHE A 118 10.15 -14.79 -6.90
CA PHE A 118 9.67 -13.43 -6.71
C PHE A 118 8.23 -13.27 -7.16
N VAL A 119 7.37 -12.82 -6.25
CA VAL A 119 5.95 -12.50 -6.52
C VAL A 119 5.69 -11.00 -6.53
N MET A 120 6.61 -10.21 -5.98
CA MET A 120 6.53 -8.75 -5.92
C MET A 120 7.94 -8.16 -6.02
N ALA A 121 8.06 -7.02 -6.71
CA ALA A 121 9.21 -6.13 -6.71
C ALA A 121 8.81 -4.78 -6.10
N TYR A 122 9.71 -4.18 -5.33
CA TYR A 122 9.49 -2.92 -4.62
C TYR A 122 10.71 -2.01 -4.74
N SER A 123 10.49 -0.72 -5.10
CA SER A 123 11.56 0.27 -5.24
C SER A 123 11.45 1.37 -4.18
N ASP A 124 12.43 2.30 -4.20
CA ASP A 124 12.33 3.56 -3.49
C ASP A 124 11.70 4.66 -4.36
N ALA A 125 11.43 5.82 -3.78
CA ALA A 125 10.97 7.01 -4.48
C ALA A 125 11.69 8.27 -3.98
N VAL A 126 11.91 9.23 -4.87
CA VAL A 126 12.31 10.60 -4.51
C VAL A 126 11.06 11.36 -4.12
N ILE A 127 11.05 11.94 -2.93
CA ILE A 127 9.95 12.82 -2.51
C ILE A 127 10.15 14.19 -3.17
N THR A 128 9.08 14.67 -3.82
CA THR A 128 9.10 15.98 -4.50
C THR A 128 7.97 16.88 -4.01
N ASP A 129 8.08 18.16 -4.28
CA ASP A 129 6.96 19.11 -4.18
C ASP A 129 5.98 18.99 -5.37
N VAL A 130 5.00 19.88 -5.44
CA VAL A 130 3.99 19.90 -6.49
C VAL A 130 4.57 20.13 -7.89
N GLU A 131 5.69 20.83 -8.00
CA GLU A 131 6.42 21.10 -9.24
C GLU A 131 7.48 20.05 -9.57
N LEU A 132 7.50 18.90 -8.90
CA LEU A 132 8.48 17.82 -9.05
C LEU A 132 9.93 18.20 -8.64
N ARG A 133 10.13 19.23 -7.84
CA ARG A 133 11.45 19.56 -7.29
C ARG A 133 11.76 18.65 -6.10
N PRO A 134 12.89 17.91 -6.11
CA PRO A 134 13.24 17.01 -5.01
C PRO A 134 13.38 17.75 -3.68
N THR A 135 12.80 17.18 -2.62
CA THR A 135 12.90 17.71 -1.25
C THR A 135 14.21 17.32 -0.53
N GLY A 136 15.10 16.57 -1.22
CA GLY A 136 16.32 16.04 -0.62
C GLY A 136 16.12 14.76 0.20
N THR A 137 14.91 14.21 0.22
CA THR A 137 14.57 12.97 0.94
C THR A 137 14.08 11.88 -0.01
N VAL A 138 14.35 10.63 0.37
CA VAL A 138 13.81 9.44 -0.30
C VAL A 138 12.85 8.70 0.62
N PHE A 139 11.88 8.00 0.04
CA PHE A 139 10.74 7.47 0.77
C PHE A 139 11.13 6.43 1.82
N ASN A 140 12.00 5.48 1.49
CA ASN A 140 12.36 4.35 2.33
C ASN A 140 13.45 4.62 3.39
N ARG A 141 14.02 5.82 3.45
CA ARG A 141 15.04 6.18 4.46
C ARG A 141 14.46 6.81 5.73
N ARG A 142 13.17 6.69 5.96
CA ARG A 142 12.52 7.17 7.18
C ARG A 142 12.87 6.25 8.34
N LYS A 143 13.09 6.81 9.53
CA LYS A 143 13.50 6.10 10.76
C LYS A 143 12.69 4.84 11.08
N ASP A 144 11.40 4.83 10.74
CA ASP A 144 10.47 3.78 11.13
C ASP A 144 10.06 2.83 9.97
N THR A 145 10.49 3.11 8.73
CA THR A 145 10.03 2.43 7.51
C THR A 145 11.16 2.12 6.54
N ASP A 146 12.31 1.64 7.05
CA ASP A 146 13.41 1.24 6.18
C ASP A 146 13.06 -0.05 5.40
N LEU A 147 12.59 0.11 4.18
CA LEU A 147 12.28 -0.97 3.25
C LEU A 147 13.39 -1.24 2.22
N ARG A 148 14.64 -0.84 2.50
CA ARG A 148 15.81 -1.23 1.67
C ARG A 148 16.09 -2.74 1.70
N LYS A 149 15.38 -3.47 2.55
CA LYS A 149 15.39 -4.94 2.63
C LYS A 149 13.96 -5.45 2.73
N THR A 150 13.74 -6.71 2.40
CA THR A 150 12.46 -7.36 2.67
C THR A 150 12.06 -7.13 4.14
N PRO A 151 10.85 -6.60 4.41
CA PRO A 151 10.45 -6.27 5.77
C PRO A 151 10.48 -7.50 6.68
N SER A 152 10.89 -7.30 7.92
CA SER A 152 10.79 -8.33 8.95
C SER A 152 9.34 -8.51 9.42
N LEU A 153 9.03 -9.64 10.04
CA LEU A 153 7.71 -9.89 10.65
C LEU A 153 7.32 -8.79 11.64
N GLN A 154 8.31 -8.26 12.39
CA GLN A 154 8.08 -7.18 13.34
C GLN A 154 7.71 -5.86 12.65
N GLN A 155 8.34 -5.54 11.53
CA GLN A 155 7.95 -4.38 10.74
C GLN A 155 6.54 -4.53 10.18
N LEU A 156 6.21 -5.69 9.62
CA LEU A 156 4.86 -5.99 9.12
C LEU A 156 3.81 -5.89 10.23
N SER A 157 4.06 -6.45 11.42
CA SER A 157 3.14 -6.39 12.56
C SER A 157 2.86 -4.96 13.06
N ARG A 158 3.81 -4.05 12.84
CA ARG A 158 3.68 -2.62 13.17
C ARG A 158 2.98 -1.81 12.08
N GLY A 159 2.61 -2.43 10.97
CA GLY A 159 2.01 -1.76 9.82
C GLY A 159 3.03 -0.96 9.02
N VAL A 160 4.20 -1.56 8.73
CA VAL A 160 5.15 -0.98 7.77
C VAL A 160 4.46 -0.89 6.42
N ALA A 161 4.44 0.31 5.90
CA ALA A 161 3.70 0.66 4.71
C ALA A 161 4.50 0.31 3.46
N PHE A 162 3.99 -0.62 2.66
CA PHE A 162 4.25 -0.58 1.23
C PHE A 162 3.50 0.61 0.61
N ASN A 163 3.96 1.09 -0.53
CA ASN A 163 3.30 2.17 -1.25
C ASN A 163 3.07 1.74 -2.70
N GLY A 164 1.84 1.89 -3.18
CA GLY A 164 1.39 1.39 -4.48
C GLY A 164 2.29 1.77 -5.66
N PRO A 165 2.59 3.07 -5.88
CA PRO A 165 3.45 3.51 -6.96
C PRO A 165 4.85 2.90 -6.99
N MET A 166 5.33 2.36 -5.89
CA MET A 166 6.68 1.77 -5.78
C MET A 166 6.70 0.27 -6.04
N MET A 167 5.54 -0.38 -6.31
CA MET A 167 5.46 -1.82 -6.46
C MET A 167 5.07 -2.28 -7.86
N ALA A 168 5.55 -3.47 -8.19
CA ALA A 168 5.00 -4.33 -9.23
C ALA A 168 4.87 -5.74 -8.66
N PHE A 169 3.87 -6.51 -9.12
CA PHE A 169 3.68 -7.87 -8.68
C PHE A 169 3.28 -8.80 -9.83
N HIS A 170 3.57 -10.09 -9.67
CA HIS A 170 3.24 -11.10 -10.65
C HIS A 170 1.73 -11.44 -10.57
N SER A 171 1.09 -11.60 -11.72
CA SER A 171 -0.36 -11.89 -11.86
C SER A 171 -0.81 -13.13 -11.08
N ARG A 172 0.08 -14.11 -10.85
CA ARG A 172 -0.19 -15.26 -9.97
C ARG A 172 -0.53 -14.89 -8.53
N LEU A 173 -0.27 -13.61 -8.12
CA LEU A 173 -0.68 -13.10 -6.82
C LEU A 173 -2.18 -12.70 -6.79
N LYS A 174 -2.81 -12.44 -7.95
CA LYS A 174 -4.22 -12.02 -8.04
C LYS A 174 -5.20 -12.91 -7.26
N PRO A 175 -5.16 -14.25 -7.36
CA PRO A 175 -6.11 -15.11 -6.64
C PRO A 175 -6.00 -14.99 -5.11
N PHE A 176 -4.85 -14.56 -4.61
CA PHE A 176 -4.60 -14.40 -3.17
C PHE A 176 -5.03 -13.01 -2.67
N VAL A 177 -4.97 -11.99 -3.51
CA VAL A 177 -5.27 -10.60 -3.11
C VAL A 177 -6.69 -10.16 -3.42
N ILE A 178 -7.32 -10.71 -4.46
CA ILE A 178 -8.69 -10.39 -4.86
C ILE A 178 -9.66 -11.50 -4.38
N PRO A 179 -10.83 -11.14 -3.84
CA PRO A 179 -11.28 -9.78 -3.53
C PRO A 179 -10.50 -9.19 -2.37
N PHE A 180 -10.30 -7.85 -2.41
CA PHE A 180 -9.81 -7.16 -1.23
C PHE A 180 -10.85 -7.28 -0.11
N SER A 181 -10.38 -7.57 1.10
CA SER A 181 -11.23 -7.46 2.28
C SER A 181 -11.73 -6.02 2.44
N PRO A 182 -12.83 -5.78 3.19
CA PRO A 182 -13.25 -4.43 3.52
C PRO A 182 -12.11 -3.69 4.19
N LEU A 183 -11.47 -2.81 3.41
CA LEU A 183 -10.23 -2.16 3.81
C LEU A 183 -10.54 -1.09 4.85
N SER A 184 -9.84 -1.16 5.94
CA SER A 184 -9.84 -0.16 6.99
C SER A 184 -8.79 0.91 6.70
N LEU A 185 -8.81 2.02 7.44
CA LEU A 185 -7.76 3.06 7.39
C LEU A 185 -6.33 2.52 7.61
N GLN A 186 -6.19 1.31 8.11
CA GLN A 186 -4.91 0.65 8.35
C GLN A 186 -4.48 -0.27 7.20
N TRP A 187 -5.45 -0.81 6.45
CA TRP A 187 -5.22 -1.75 5.35
C TRP A 187 -5.63 -1.11 4.03
N THR A 188 -4.72 -0.34 3.45
CA THR A 188 -4.82 0.13 2.09
C THR A 188 -4.51 -1.02 1.12
N HIS A 189 -4.85 -0.87 -0.15
CA HIS A 189 -4.63 -1.91 -1.17
C HIS A 189 -3.17 -2.37 -1.25
N ASP A 190 -2.23 -1.45 -1.12
CA ASP A 190 -0.79 -1.66 -1.17
C ASP A 190 -0.27 -2.45 0.04
N HIS A 191 -0.74 -2.12 1.26
CA HIS A 191 -0.44 -2.90 2.45
C HIS A 191 -0.97 -4.33 2.34
N TRP A 192 -2.21 -4.48 1.88
CA TRP A 192 -2.85 -5.77 1.68
C TRP A 192 -2.06 -6.64 0.71
N ILE A 193 -1.73 -6.10 -0.48
CA ILE A 193 -0.94 -6.80 -1.50
C ILE A 193 0.44 -7.17 -0.96
N GLY A 194 1.15 -6.22 -0.33
CA GLY A 194 2.49 -6.45 0.19
C GLY A 194 2.53 -7.50 1.31
N TYR A 195 1.54 -7.52 2.20
CA TYR A 195 1.43 -8.50 3.28
C TYR A 195 1.18 -9.92 2.75
N ILE A 196 0.27 -10.06 1.78
CA ILE A 196 -0.01 -11.33 1.11
C ILE A 196 1.19 -11.78 0.26
N ALA A 197 1.83 -10.87 -0.48
CA ALA A 197 3.05 -11.18 -1.23
C ALA A 197 4.16 -11.74 -0.31
N TYR A 198 4.31 -11.15 0.87
CA TYR A 198 5.24 -11.68 1.88
C TYR A 198 4.86 -13.10 2.30
N ALA A 199 3.57 -13.41 2.47
CA ALA A 199 3.11 -14.74 2.88
C ALA A 199 3.41 -15.82 1.84
N VAL A 200 3.19 -15.52 0.54
CA VAL A 200 3.15 -16.55 -0.51
C VAL A 200 4.43 -16.67 -1.34
N GLY A 201 5.33 -15.66 -1.29
CA GLY A 201 6.52 -15.68 -2.11
C GLY A 201 7.66 -14.80 -1.62
N LYS A 202 8.58 -14.49 -2.53
CA LYS A 202 9.70 -13.59 -2.31
C LYS A 202 9.34 -12.17 -2.76
N ILE A 203 9.85 -11.18 -2.04
CA ILE A 203 9.79 -9.76 -2.43
C ILE A 203 11.19 -9.30 -2.79
N GLY A 204 11.37 -8.87 -4.03
CA GLY A 204 12.61 -8.25 -4.48
C GLY A 204 12.63 -6.77 -4.16
N VAL A 205 13.65 -6.31 -3.46
CA VAL A 205 13.81 -4.90 -3.09
C VAL A 205 14.88 -4.24 -3.95
N ILE A 206 14.51 -3.12 -4.56
CA ILE A 206 15.38 -2.29 -5.39
C ILE A 206 15.72 -1.05 -4.59
N GLU A 207 16.97 -0.91 -4.15
CA GLU A 207 17.41 0.16 -3.22
C GLU A 207 17.40 1.56 -3.84
N ARG A 208 17.32 1.69 -5.15
CA ARG A 208 17.27 2.97 -5.84
C ARG A 208 15.85 3.47 -6.08
N PRO A 209 15.62 4.79 -6.10
CA PRO A 209 14.35 5.37 -6.46
C PRO A 209 14.04 5.13 -7.95
N LEU A 210 12.77 4.81 -8.23
CA LEU A 210 12.23 4.65 -9.58
C LEU A 210 10.95 5.48 -9.80
N VAL A 211 10.61 6.34 -8.83
CA VAL A 211 9.41 7.19 -8.85
C VAL A 211 9.76 8.55 -8.25
N TYR A 212 9.28 9.61 -8.86
CA TYR A 212 9.10 10.91 -8.23
C TYR A 212 7.74 10.90 -7.52
N TYR A 213 7.75 10.77 -6.19
CA TYR A 213 6.56 10.77 -5.36
C TYR A 213 6.17 12.23 -5.05
N ARG A 214 5.11 12.69 -5.71
CA ARG A 214 4.67 14.08 -5.62
C ARG A 214 3.86 14.34 -4.37
N ARG A 215 4.13 15.46 -3.70
CA ARG A 215 3.39 15.95 -2.55
C ARG A 215 2.70 17.26 -2.87
N HIS A 216 1.38 17.28 -2.76
CA HIS A 216 0.55 18.44 -3.13
C HIS A 216 -0.55 18.75 -2.09
N GLY A 217 -0.44 18.28 -0.86
CA GLY A 217 -1.36 18.57 0.23
C GLY A 217 -2.73 17.89 0.16
N LYS A 218 -3.03 17.16 -0.93
CA LYS A 218 -4.27 16.38 -1.11
C LYS A 218 -4.00 14.88 -1.24
N ASN A 219 -2.76 14.43 -1.04
CA ASN A 219 -2.41 13.02 -1.05
C ASN A 219 -3.16 12.27 0.05
N GLU A 220 -3.72 11.09 -0.25
CA GLU A 220 -4.47 10.27 0.74
C GLU A 220 -3.60 9.86 1.94
N GLY A 221 -2.29 9.68 1.75
CA GLY A 221 -1.32 9.37 2.81
C GLY A 221 -1.08 10.47 3.84
N GLY A 222 -1.59 11.67 3.60
CA GLY A 222 -1.51 12.83 4.49
C GLY A 222 -0.12 13.46 4.59
N ASP A 223 -0.04 14.79 4.48
CA ASP A 223 1.21 15.58 4.66
C ASP A 223 1.65 15.69 6.11
N ALA A 224 0.80 15.27 7.05
CA ALA A 224 0.90 15.55 8.47
C ALA A 224 2.09 14.90 9.20
N GLU A 225 2.76 13.94 8.59
CA GLU A 225 3.87 13.24 9.28
C GLU A 225 5.23 13.94 9.14
N PHE A 226 5.35 15.03 8.35
CA PHE A 226 6.66 15.52 7.93
C PHE A 226 7.11 16.86 8.48
N ASP A 227 6.25 17.86 8.63
CA ASP A 227 6.67 19.24 8.94
C ASP A 227 6.05 19.88 10.19
N GLY A 228 5.21 19.17 10.92
CA GLY A 228 4.55 19.70 12.12
C GLY A 228 5.32 19.39 13.39
N GLY A 229 5.60 20.42 14.21
CA GLY A 229 6.08 20.24 15.57
C GLY A 229 5.16 19.35 16.42
N LEU A 230 5.63 18.85 17.57
CA LEU A 230 4.93 17.91 18.47
C LEU A 230 3.44 18.23 18.70
N LEU A 231 3.06 19.50 18.81
CA LEU A 231 1.68 19.95 18.99
C LEU A 231 0.81 19.76 17.73
N TYR A 232 1.38 19.96 16.53
CA TYR A 232 0.70 19.71 15.26
C TYR A 232 0.48 18.22 15.05
N GLN A 233 1.53 17.42 15.23
CA GLN A 233 1.43 15.96 15.19
C GLN A 233 0.39 15.44 16.19
N TRP A 234 0.31 16.05 17.38
CA TRP A 234 -0.69 15.68 18.38
C TRP A 234 -2.12 16.04 17.95
N ARG A 235 -2.33 17.21 17.31
CA ARG A 235 -3.65 17.62 16.78
C ARG A 235 -4.11 16.70 15.65
N VAL A 236 -3.21 16.35 14.72
CA VAL A 236 -3.51 15.45 13.60
C VAL A 236 -3.81 14.04 14.12
N VAL A 237 -2.98 13.55 15.02
CA VAL A 237 -3.19 12.28 15.71
C VAL A 237 -4.53 12.30 16.44
N LYS A 238 -4.83 13.36 17.20
CA LYS A 238 -6.11 13.49 17.90
C LYS A 238 -7.30 13.48 16.94
N LYS A 239 -7.24 14.19 15.81
CA LYS A 239 -8.31 14.23 14.80
C LYS A 239 -8.49 12.89 14.09
N LYS A 240 -7.39 12.20 13.78
CA LYS A 240 -7.38 10.89 13.10
C LYS A 240 -7.81 9.75 14.02
N TYR A 241 -7.62 9.88 15.33
CA TYR A 241 -7.85 8.84 16.34
C TYR A 241 -8.98 9.18 17.33
N GLN A 242 -9.89 10.07 16.96
CA GLN A 242 -11.08 10.38 17.76
C GLN A 242 -12.17 9.35 17.50
N GLY A 243 -12.23 8.29 18.32
CA GLY A 243 -13.39 7.40 18.42
C GLY A 243 -13.07 5.92 18.61
N SER A 244 -14.00 5.21 19.23
CA SER A 244 -13.99 3.75 19.37
C SER A 244 -14.06 3.01 18.02
N GLU A 245 -14.52 3.69 16.97
CA GLU A 245 -14.71 3.15 15.62
C GLU A 245 -13.38 2.77 14.96
N GLU A 246 -12.32 3.57 15.11
CA GLU A 246 -11.00 3.27 14.57
C GLU A 246 -10.39 1.98 15.16
N TYR A 247 -10.56 1.77 16.46
CA TYR A 247 -10.09 0.53 17.10
C TYR A 247 -10.88 -0.68 16.60
N GLY A 248 -12.17 -0.48 16.31
CA GLY A 248 -13.02 -1.45 15.65
C GLY A 248 -12.55 -1.78 14.23
N GLU A 249 -12.18 -0.77 13.44
CA GLU A 249 -11.64 -0.95 12.10
C GLU A 249 -10.29 -1.71 12.11
N ARG A 250 -9.39 -1.36 13.03
CA ARG A 250 -8.12 -2.09 13.18
C ARG A 250 -8.33 -3.56 13.53
N ARG A 251 -9.27 -3.84 14.42
CA ARG A 251 -9.63 -5.21 14.76
C ARG A 251 -10.17 -5.95 13.52
N ARG A 252 -11.15 -5.37 12.82
CA ARG A 252 -11.72 -5.95 11.59
C ARG A 252 -10.64 -6.22 10.56
N GLY A 253 -9.76 -5.26 10.31
CA GLY A 253 -8.66 -5.43 9.36
C GLY A 253 -7.75 -6.61 9.69
N TRP A 254 -7.43 -6.84 10.97
CA TRP A 254 -6.67 -8.02 11.38
C TRP A 254 -7.51 -9.32 11.30
N GLU A 255 -8.80 -9.28 11.59
CA GLU A 255 -9.71 -10.43 11.42
C GLU A 255 -9.74 -10.88 9.96
N ASP A 256 -9.89 -9.93 9.05
CA ASP A 256 -9.91 -10.18 7.61
C ASP A 256 -8.57 -10.74 7.12
N MET A 257 -7.44 -10.18 7.59
CA MET A 257 -6.12 -10.68 7.22
C MET A 257 -5.90 -12.12 7.74
N VAL A 258 -6.22 -12.40 8.98
CA VAL A 258 -6.13 -13.75 9.55
C VAL A 258 -7.01 -14.73 8.77
N THR A 259 -8.23 -14.34 8.45
CA THR A 259 -9.14 -15.16 7.62
C THR A 259 -8.52 -15.45 6.26
N ARG A 260 -7.99 -14.42 5.57
CA ARG A 260 -7.36 -14.60 4.25
C ARG A 260 -6.13 -15.51 4.32
N LEU A 261 -5.29 -15.38 5.33
CA LEU A 261 -4.12 -16.24 5.49
C LEU A 261 -4.52 -17.71 5.75
N HIS A 262 -5.60 -17.97 6.49
CA HIS A 262 -6.16 -19.31 6.64
C HIS A 262 -6.70 -19.86 5.32
N GLU A 263 -7.41 -19.05 4.53
CA GLU A 263 -7.88 -19.44 3.20
C GLU A 263 -6.71 -19.81 2.29
N ILE A 264 -5.63 -19.02 2.27
CA ILE A 264 -4.42 -19.30 1.51
C ILE A 264 -3.78 -20.60 1.97
N ARG A 265 -3.66 -20.83 3.28
CA ARG A 265 -3.08 -22.04 3.85
C ARG A 265 -3.85 -23.29 3.46
N ASN A 266 -5.18 -23.22 3.48
CA ASN A 266 -6.09 -24.33 3.24
C ASN A 266 -6.42 -24.54 1.75
N GLY A 267 -6.16 -23.56 0.90
CA GLY A 267 -6.54 -23.53 -0.52
C GLY A 267 -5.71 -24.42 -1.45
N GLY A 268 -4.71 -25.14 -0.92
CA GLY A 268 -3.92 -26.12 -1.70
C GLY A 268 -3.05 -25.53 -2.81
N LEU A 269 -2.95 -24.20 -2.93
CA LEU A 269 -2.07 -23.58 -3.92
C LEU A 269 -0.59 -23.74 -3.53
N PRO A 270 0.31 -23.99 -4.49
CA PRO A 270 1.73 -24.20 -4.22
C PRO A 270 2.35 -22.93 -3.63
N LEU A 271 2.77 -22.99 -2.38
CA LEU A 271 3.47 -21.92 -1.66
C LEU A 271 4.97 -22.13 -1.75
N SER A 272 5.73 -21.07 -1.98
CA SER A 272 7.18 -21.14 -2.01
C SER A 272 7.80 -21.46 -0.64
N ASN A 273 7.11 -21.12 0.45
CA ASN A 273 7.57 -21.39 1.82
C ASN A 273 6.39 -21.46 2.82
N PRO A 274 5.78 -22.65 3.03
CA PRO A 274 4.66 -22.81 3.97
C PRO A 274 5.00 -22.38 5.42
N ALA A 275 6.20 -22.64 5.88
CA ALA A 275 6.61 -22.27 7.24
C ALA A 275 6.66 -20.73 7.45
N LYS A 276 6.87 -19.96 6.38
CA LYS A 276 6.83 -18.51 6.42
C LYS A 276 5.39 -18.01 6.59
N LEU A 277 4.43 -18.64 5.90
CA LEU A 277 3.01 -18.37 6.05
C LEU A 277 2.54 -18.68 7.48
N ASP A 278 2.94 -19.84 8.05
CA ASP A 278 2.56 -20.23 9.42
C ASP A 278 3.07 -19.22 10.46
N LYS A 279 4.30 -18.76 10.31
CA LYS A 279 4.86 -17.70 11.19
C LYS A 279 4.11 -16.38 11.03
N LEU A 280 3.76 -15.99 9.81
CA LEU A 280 3.01 -14.77 9.56
C LEU A 280 1.60 -14.86 10.13
N LEU A 281 0.94 -16.01 10.00
CA LEU A 281 -0.38 -16.28 10.56
C LEU A 281 -0.34 -16.16 12.09
N GLN A 282 0.61 -16.80 12.75
CA GLN A 282 0.80 -16.68 14.21
C GLN A 282 0.97 -15.22 14.65
N VAL A 283 1.82 -14.45 13.96
CA VAL A 283 2.02 -13.02 14.27
C VAL A 283 0.75 -12.22 14.04
N SER A 284 -0.01 -12.51 12.98
CA SER A 284 -1.27 -11.83 12.66
C SER A 284 -2.35 -12.09 13.71
N GLU A 285 -2.43 -13.32 14.23
CA GLU A 285 -3.33 -13.69 15.34
C GLU A 285 -2.98 -12.93 16.64
N LEU A 286 -1.68 -12.78 16.94
CA LEU A 286 -1.23 -11.97 18.07
C LEU A 286 -1.56 -10.49 17.89
N CYS A 287 -1.41 -9.96 16.67
CA CYS A 287 -1.83 -8.59 16.34
C CYS A 287 -3.35 -8.40 16.51
N LEU A 288 -4.14 -9.40 16.11
CA LEU A 288 -5.58 -9.40 16.30
C LEU A 288 -5.97 -9.41 17.78
N GLN A 289 -5.32 -10.26 18.59
CA GLN A 289 -5.54 -10.30 20.05
C GLN A 289 -5.21 -8.94 20.68
N PHE A 290 -4.09 -8.33 20.29
CA PHE A 290 -3.70 -7.01 20.75
C PHE A 290 -4.71 -5.93 20.32
N ALA A 291 -5.20 -5.96 19.08
CA ALA A 291 -6.22 -5.03 18.59
C ALA A 291 -7.54 -5.18 19.35
N LYS A 292 -7.99 -6.42 19.64
CA LYS A 292 -9.16 -6.71 20.48
C LYS A 292 -9.00 -6.15 21.88
N ALA A 293 -7.85 -6.36 22.52
CA ALA A 293 -7.58 -5.82 23.85
C ALA A 293 -7.63 -4.29 23.87
N ARG A 294 -7.04 -3.62 22.88
CA ARG A 294 -7.09 -2.15 22.76
C ARG A 294 -8.51 -1.63 22.53
N GLN A 295 -9.31 -2.27 21.71
CA GLN A 295 -10.72 -1.90 21.50
C GLN A 295 -11.50 -1.99 22.83
N MET A 296 -11.34 -3.09 23.58
CA MET A 296 -11.97 -3.26 24.89
C MET A 296 -11.54 -2.17 25.90
N HIS A 297 -10.30 -1.68 25.81
CA HIS A 297 -9.86 -0.57 26.67
C HIS A 297 -10.68 0.70 26.38
N LYS A 298 -10.98 0.98 25.12
CA LYS A 298 -11.69 2.20 24.71
C LYS A 298 -13.17 2.24 25.13
N THR A 299 -13.78 1.09 25.41
CA THR A 299 -15.14 1.03 25.98
C THR A 299 -15.19 1.38 27.47
N ARG A 300 -14.04 1.49 28.14
CA ARG A 300 -13.92 1.81 29.57
C ARG A 300 -13.57 3.26 29.81
N GLY A 301 -13.95 3.83 30.93
CA GLY A 301 -13.52 5.18 31.35
C GLY A 301 -11.99 5.29 31.48
N ARG A 302 -11.42 6.49 31.36
CA ARG A 302 -9.96 6.73 31.30
C ARG A 302 -9.19 6.08 32.44
N LEU A 303 -9.67 6.23 33.68
CA LEU A 303 -9.02 5.64 34.88
C LEU A 303 -9.08 4.11 34.86
N ALA A 304 -10.17 3.54 34.37
CA ALA A 304 -10.35 2.09 34.28
C ALA A 304 -9.53 1.43 33.15
N ARG A 305 -8.98 2.22 32.21
CA ARG A 305 -8.09 1.71 31.13
C ARG A 305 -6.66 1.47 31.62
N ALA A 306 -6.20 2.29 32.59
CA ALA A 306 -4.78 2.32 32.97
C ALA A 306 -4.21 0.94 33.37
N PRO A 307 -4.85 0.12 34.22
CA PRO A 307 -4.28 -1.17 34.61
C PRO A 307 -4.07 -2.12 33.43
N SER A 308 -5.04 -2.18 32.51
CA SER A 308 -4.95 -3.07 31.35
C SER A 308 -3.97 -2.56 30.29
N ALA A 309 -3.89 -1.25 30.06
CA ALA A 309 -2.90 -0.65 29.18
C ALA A 309 -1.47 -0.83 29.72
N LEU A 310 -1.26 -0.66 31.03
CA LEU A 310 0.02 -0.94 31.70
C LEU A 310 0.42 -2.41 31.54
N ARG A 311 -0.52 -3.34 31.71
CA ARG A 311 -0.25 -4.77 31.49
C ARG A 311 0.30 -5.04 30.08
N LEU A 312 -0.33 -4.49 29.05
CA LEU A 312 0.14 -4.63 27.65
C LEU A 312 1.50 -3.94 27.44
N LEU A 313 1.76 -2.81 28.12
CA LEU A 313 3.06 -2.13 28.03
C LEU A 313 4.18 -2.99 28.66
N PHE A 314 3.97 -3.51 29.86
CA PHE A 314 4.93 -4.36 30.55
C PHE A 314 5.12 -5.73 29.87
N ALA A 315 4.09 -6.27 29.22
CA ALA A 315 4.22 -7.43 28.35
C ALA A 315 5.03 -7.16 27.07
N GLY A 316 5.31 -5.88 26.77
CA GLY A 316 6.03 -5.47 25.58
C GLY A 316 5.18 -5.42 24.29
N ASP A 317 3.87 -5.61 24.39
CA ASP A 317 2.97 -5.72 23.24
C ASP A 317 2.85 -4.41 22.45
N TYR A 318 2.87 -3.26 23.12
CA TYR A 318 2.92 -1.96 22.45
C TYR A 318 4.18 -1.78 21.60
N HIS A 319 5.31 -2.37 22.04
CA HIS A 319 6.57 -2.32 21.28
C HIS A 319 6.61 -3.33 20.15
N ARG A 320 5.91 -4.46 20.29
CA ARG A 320 5.86 -5.50 19.25
C ARG A 320 4.86 -5.18 18.13
N TYR A 321 3.66 -4.72 18.51
CA TYR A 321 2.50 -4.62 17.59
C TYR A 321 2.00 -3.20 17.34
N ALA A 322 2.68 -2.18 17.89
CA ALA A 322 2.35 -0.77 17.72
C ALA A 322 3.60 0.12 17.79
N ARG A 323 3.40 1.42 17.96
CA ARG A 323 4.48 2.42 18.06
C ARG A 323 5.03 2.59 19.49
N GLY A 324 5.05 1.52 20.30
CA GLY A 324 5.58 1.52 21.66
C GLY A 324 4.85 2.47 22.59
N VAL A 325 5.62 3.19 23.42
CA VAL A 325 5.10 4.16 24.42
C VAL A 325 4.17 5.20 23.79
N LYS A 326 4.41 5.62 22.54
CA LYS A 326 3.53 6.58 21.83
C LYS A 326 2.10 6.05 21.73
N SER A 327 1.91 4.80 21.35
CA SER A 327 0.58 4.18 21.25
C SER A 327 -0.04 3.93 22.63
N PHE A 328 0.75 3.60 23.63
CA PHE A 328 0.30 3.49 25.02
C PHE A 328 -0.27 4.82 25.54
N VAL A 329 0.48 5.92 25.36
CA VAL A 329 0.04 7.26 25.76
C VAL A 329 -1.23 7.67 25.02
N GLN A 330 -1.33 7.35 23.73
CA GLN A 330 -2.55 7.58 22.94
C GLN A 330 -3.76 6.85 23.54
N ASP A 331 -3.60 5.59 23.95
CA ASP A 331 -4.69 4.80 24.52
C ASP A 331 -5.16 5.32 25.88
N LEU A 332 -4.28 5.94 26.65
CA LEU A 332 -4.63 6.57 27.94
C LEU A 332 -5.29 7.93 27.77
N LEU A 333 -4.76 8.79 26.90
CA LEU A 333 -5.11 10.21 26.85
C LEU A 333 -6.22 10.53 25.84
N ILE A 334 -6.32 9.79 24.73
CA ILE A 334 -7.33 10.04 23.70
C ILE A 334 -8.64 9.32 24.09
N PRO A 335 -9.77 10.04 24.10
CA PRO A 335 -11.07 9.48 24.49
C PRO A 335 -11.51 8.30 23.63
#